data_59e571ad528a5028ed43e6509a0f8381
#
_entry.id   59e571ad528a5028ed43e6509a0f8381
#
_cell.length_a   1.000
_cell.length_b   1.000
_cell.length_c   1.000
_cell.angle_alpha   90.00
_cell.angle_beta   90.00
_cell.angle_gamma   90.00
#
_symmetry.space_group_name_H-M   'P 1'
#
loop_
_entity.id
_entity.type
_entity.pdbx_description
1 polymer ?
#
loop_
_entity_poly.entity_id
_entity_poly.type
_entity_poly.pdbx_seq_one_letter_code
_entity_poly.pdbx_strand_id
1 'polypeptide(L)'
;YFSLHTWLFAVFMVLGIYVAVKVGKLPVFMPKTELKNFGPKGKGTTHDKGRADRNFAIGVIIAILAIIWFAYLLMQAPALDLKVKASILPLGLLFGMVFGFIISKGQICFTSCFRDLFLFGRDVATKGAFYGMIIATLIVFVLMLNGYVGKVTNFSPAVAIGAFLFGFGIVFAGGCECGWTYRATEGQLHFMIVGVANVVGTMVLALSYDLIPAWIKDGPKIQLLEVFGPLGGLAVNLCLFVSALLLVFIYKRNFFAKGGY
;
A
#
# COMPACT_ATOMS: atom_id res chain seq x y z
N TYR A 1 -13.39 -5.16 3.84
CA TYR A 1 -13.07 -6.56 3.57
C TYR A 1 -14.22 -7.33 2.93
N PHE A 2 -15.46 -7.09 3.33
CA PHE A 2 -16.64 -7.82 2.82
C PHE A 2 -17.45 -7.04 1.77
N SER A 3 -16.84 -6.09 1.10
CA SER A 3 -17.48 -5.28 0.08
C SER A 3 -16.96 -5.65 -1.32
N LEU A 4 -17.84 -5.75 -2.28
CA LEU A 4 -17.51 -6.13 -3.65
C LEU A 4 -16.58 -5.12 -4.34
N HIS A 5 -16.66 -3.83 -3.94
CA HIS A 5 -15.78 -2.80 -4.49
C HIS A 5 -14.29 -3.06 -4.18
N THR A 6 -13.97 -3.71 -3.04
CA THR A 6 -12.59 -4.04 -2.65
C THR A 6 -11.97 -5.05 -3.63
N TRP A 7 -12.77 -6.01 -4.07
CA TRP A 7 -12.34 -6.99 -5.07
C TRP A 7 -12.19 -6.37 -6.46
N LEU A 8 -13.11 -5.47 -6.83
CA LEU A 8 -12.99 -4.68 -8.05
C LEU A 8 -11.67 -3.89 -8.04
N PHE A 9 -11.41 -3.17 -6.94
CA PHE A 9 -10.16 -2.42 -6.77
C PHE A 9 -8.94 -3.33 -6.89
N ALA A 10 -8.92 -4.49 -6.21
CA ALA A 10 -7.79 -5.41 -6.22
C ALA A 10 -7.50 -5.95 -7.63
N VAL A 11 -8.52 -6.36 -8.38
CA VAL A 11 -8.39 -6.89 -9.74
C VAL A 11 -7.83 -5.82 -10.68
N PHE A 12 -8.39 -4.62 -10.69
CA PHE A 12 -7.94 -3.55 -11.58
C PHE A 12 -6.56 -3.00 -11.19
N MET A 13 -6.23 -2.96 -9.90
CA MET A 13 -4.89 -2.61 -9.43
C MET A 13 -3.84 -3.63 -9.91
N VAL A 14 -4.10 -4.92 -9.78
CA VAL A 14 -3.19 -5.98 -10.26
C VAL A 14 -3.05 -5.93 -11.78
N LEU A 15 -4.14 -5.66 -12.50
CA LEU A 15 -4.12 -5.46 -13.95
C LEU A 15 -3.24 -4.26 -14.33
N GLY A 16 -3.38 -3.13 -13.63
CA GLY A 16 -2.54 -1.94 -13.81
C GLY A 16 -1.06 -2.23 -13.58
N ILE A 17 -0.72 -2.97 -12.52
CA ILE A 17 0.65 -3.42 -12.24
C ILE A 17 1.17 -4.30 -13.38
N TYR A 18 0.39 -5.26 -13.84
CA TYR A 18 0.78 -6.16 -14.94
C TYR A 18 1.08 -5.39 -16.23
N VAL A 19 0.20 -4.46 -16.61
CA VAL A 19 0.40 -3.60 -17.79
C VAL A 19 1.64 -2.73 -17.63
N ALA A 20 1.84 -2.10 -16.47
CA ALA A 20 3.00 -1.27 -16.19
C ALA A 20 4.32 -2.05 -16.27
N VAL A 21 4.34 -3.29 -15.75
CA VAL A 21 5.50 -4.18 -15.86
C VAL A 21 5.79 -4.53 -17.32
N LYS A 22 4.77 -4.80 -18.14
CA LYS A 22 4.97 -5.04 -19.58
C LYS A 22 5.47 -3.81 -20.31
N VAL A 23 4.90 -2.64 -20.03
CA VAL A 23 5.32 -1.37 -20.62
C VAL A 23 6.76 -1.03 -20.18
N GLY A 24 7.10 -1.22 -18.92
CA GLY A 24 8.44 -0.99 -18.39
C GLY A 24 9.53 -1.88 -19.02
N LYS A 25 9.16 -3.05 -19.58
CA LYS A 25 10.09 -3.92 -20.33
C LYS A 25 10.36 -3.43 -21.76
N LEU A 26 9.65 -2.42 -22.24
CA LEU A 26 9.92 -1.86 -23.57
C LEU A 26 11.30 -1.17 -23.57
N PRO A 27 12.09 -1.30 -24.67
CA PRO A 27 13.45 -0.77 -24.76
C PRO A 27 13.54 0.76 -24.61
N VAL A 28 12.41 1.46 -24.73
CA VAL A 28 12.30 2.91 -24.51
C VAL A 28 12.50 3.30 -23.04
N PHE A 29 12.08 2.43 -22.11
CA PHE A 29 12.13 2.69 -20.67
C PHE A 29 13.31 1.99 -19.97
N MET A 30 13.98 1.06 -20.63
CA MET A 30 15.21 0.47 -20.09
C MET A 30 16.40 1.37 -20.44
N PRO A 31 17.06 1.98 -19.44
CA PRO A 31 18.34 2.62 -19.71
C PRO A 31 19.29 1.55 -20.24
N LYS A 32 19.96 1.83 -21.37
CA LYS A 32 21.02 0.97 -21.95
C LYS A 32 22.30 0.96 -21.09
N THR A 33 22.18 1.15 -19.81
CA THR A 33 23.28 1.03 -18.86
C THR A 33 23.61 -0.44 -18.73
N GLU A 34 24.69 -0.85 -19.37
CA GLU A 34 25.31 -2.14 -19.12
C GLU A 34 25.56 -2.28 -17.62
N LEU A 35 24.89 -3.26 -17.00
CA LEU A 35 25.05 -3.64 -15.58
C LEU A 35 26.46 -4.19 -15.28
N LYS A 36 27.46 -3.92 -16.15
CA LYS A 36 28.84 -4.40 -16.03
C LYS A 36 29.56 -3.94 -14.77
N ASN A 37 29.06 -2.94 -14.05
CA ASN A 37 29.73 -2.35 -12.89
C ASN A 37 29.03 -2.60 -11.54
N PHE A 38 27.96 -3.38 -11.48
CA PHE A 38 27.36 -3.83 -10.22
C PHE A 38 27.94 -5.15 -9.72
N GLY A 39 29.24 -5.37 -9.94
CA GLY A 39 29.98 -6.42 -9.25
C GLY A 39 30.32 -6.01 -7.82
N PRO A 40 30.60 -6.99 -6.91
CA PRO A 40 30.90 -6.76 -5.50
C PRO A 40 32.24 -6.05 -5.23
N LYS A 41 32.76 -5.25 -6.18
CA LYS A 41 33.94 -4.41 -6.03
C LYS A 41 33.66 -2.99 -5.55
N GLY A 42 32.47 -2.72 -5.02
CA GLY A 42 32.32 -1.57 -4.17
C GLY A 42 33.19 -1.80 -2.94
N LYS A 43 34.38 -1.18 -2.87
CA LYS A 43 35.01 -0.85 -1.60
C LYS A 43 33.87 -0.21 -0.79
N GLY A 44 33.37 -0.94 0.22
CA GLY A 44 32.39 -0.38 1.13
C GLY A 44 32.94 0.97 1.51
N THR A 45 32.21 2.03 1.18
CA THR A 45 32.55 3.35 1.68
C THR A 45 32.72 3.12 3.17
N THR A 46 33.96 3.30 3.66
CA THR A 46 34.24 3.33 5.08
C THR A 46 33.22 4.31 5.63
N HIS A 47 32.16 3.78 6.25
CA HIS A 47 31.14 4.61 6.88
C HIS A 47 31.90 5.49 7.84
N ASP A 48 32.03 6.75 7.49
CA ASP A 48 32.64 7.76 8.35
C ASP A 48 31.77 7.77 9.62
N LYS A 49 32.23 7.08 10.67
CA LYS A 49 31.49 6.90 11.93
C LYS A 49 30.97 8.24 12.41
N GLY A 50 31.77 9.31 12.28
CA GLY A 50 31.37 10.65 12.68
C GLY A 50 30.20 11.22 11.86
N ARG A 51 30.02 10.83 10.59
CA ARG A 51 28.87 11.23 9.78
C ARG A 51 27.63 10.43 10.15
N ALA A 52 27.78 9.13 10.46
CA ALA A 52 26.68 8.29 10.93
C ALA A 52 26.15 8.75 12.28
N ASP A 53 27.03 9.06 13.25
CA ASP A 53 26.66 9.54 14.57
C ASP A 53 25.97 10.91 14.50
N ARG A 54 26.46 11.82 13.63
CA ARG A 54 25.84 13.12 13.42
C ARG A 54 24.44 12.98 12.79
N ASN A 55 24.27 12.13 11.80
CA ASN A 55 22.98 11.88 11.16
C ASN A 55 21.99 11.23 12.15
N PHE A 56 22.48 10.34 13.01
CA PHE A 56 21.69 9.75 14.08
C PHE A 56 21.25 10.83 15.09
N ALA A 57 22.16 11.69 15.54
CA ALA A 57 21.86 12.79 16.44
C ALA A 57 20.82 13.77 15.85
N ILE A 58 20.95 14.13 14.57
CA ILE A 58 19.97 14.95 13.84
C ILE A 58 18.61 14.25 13.80
N GLY A 59 18.59 12.96 13.52
CA GLY A 59 17.36 12.16 13.50
C GLY A 59 16.65 12.13 14.86
N VAL A 60 17.42 11.98 15.94
CA VAL A 60 16.89 12.01 17.31
C VAL A 60 16.34 13.40 17.65
N ILE A 61 17.03 14.48 17.29
CA ILE A 61 16.57 15.87 17.51
C ILE A 61 15.25 16.11 16.76
N ILE A 62 15.16 15.72 15.50
CA ILE A 62 13.92 15.84 14.69
C ILE A 62 12.78 15.02 15.31
N ALA A 63 13.06 13.81 15.80
CA ALA A 63 12.07 12.98 16.47
C ALA A 63 11.56 13.64 17.77
N ILE A 64 12.44 14.20 18.58
CA ILE A 64 12.08 14.92 19.81
C ILE A 64 11.23 16.15 19.47
N LEU A 65 11.65 16.95 18.47
CA LEU A 65 10.87 18.11 18.03
C LEU A 65 9.49 17.71 17.50
N ALA A 66 9.40 16.62 16.75
CA ALA A 66 8.12 16.09 16.28
C ALA A 66 7.22 15.65 17.44
N ILE A 67 7.78 15.00 18.47
CA ILE A 67 7.04 14.60 19.68
C ILE A 67 6.56 15.84 20.46
N ILE A 68 7.40 16.85 20.62
CA ILE A 68 7.04 18.11 21.31
C ILE A 68 5.95 18.85 20.52
N TRP A 69 6.10 18.95 19.19
CA TRP A 69 5.11 19.56 18.31
C TRP A 69 3.77 18.83 18.39
N PHE A 70 3.83 17.49 18.40
CA PHE A 70 2.63 16.67 18.53
C PHE A 70 1.97 16.82 19.91
N ALA A 71 2.75 16.84 20.99
CA ALA A 71 2.25 17.09 22.33
C ALA A 71 1.59 18.48 22.43
N TYR A 72 2.18 19.50 21.78
CA TYR A 72 1.60 20.83 21.67
C TYR A 72 0.26 20.83 20.93
N LEU A 73 0.15 20.10 19.81
CA LEU A 73 -1.11 19.92 19.09
C LEU A 73 -2.17 19.17 19.93
N LEU A 74 -1.75 18.20 20.75
CA LEU A 74 -2.64 17.51 21.66
C LEU A 74 -3.18 18.42 22.76
N MET A 75 -2.37 19.35 23.26
CA MET A 75 -2.81 20.35 24.24
C MET A 75 -3.80 21.36 23.64
N GLN A 76 -3.67 21.65 22.34
CA GLN A 76 -4.60 22.54 21.62
C GLN A 76 -5.83 21.81 21.07
N ALA A 77 -5.87 20.48 21.07
CA ALA A 77 -6.99 19.69 20.54
C ALA A 77 -8.37 20.08 21.08
N PRO A 78 -8.54 20.44 22.38
CA PRO A 78 -9.83 20.93 22.88
C PRO A 78 -10.22 22.32 22.34
N ALA A 79 -9.24 23.14 21.90
CA ALA A 79 -9.49 24.46 21.33
C ALA A 79 -9.81 24.40 19.82
N LEU A 80 -9.52 23.30 19.14
CA LEU A 80 -9.69 23.11 17.68
C LEU A 80 -11.00 22.44 17.31
N ASP A 81 -12.00 22.39 18.14
CA ASP A 81 -13.34 21.84 17.89
C ASP A 81 -13.37 20.54 17.03
N LEU A 82 -12.27 19.78 17.09
CA LEU A 82 -12.18 18.47 16.51
C LEU A 82 -13.08 17.55 17.36
N LYS A 83 -14.21 17.11 16.81
CA LYS A 83 -15.15 16.14 17.40
C LYS A 83 -14.51 14.77 17.75
N VAL A 84 -13.20 14.72 17.88
CA VAL A 84 -12.42 13.55 18.25
C VAL A 84 -12.22 13.60 19.76
N LYS A 85 -12.76 12.62 20.47
CA LYS A 85 -12.50 12.47 21.91
C LYS A 85 -10.99 12.50 22.14
N ALA A 86 -10.50 13.41 22.96
CA ALA A 86 -9.07 13.63 23.25
C ALA A 86 -8.34 12.33 23.66
N SER A 87 -9.04 11.34 24.19
CA SER A 87 -8.51 10.02 24.56
C SER A 87 -8.13 9.12 23.36
N ILE A 88 -8.64 9.38 22.14
CA ILE A 88 -8.37 8.55 20.95
C ILE A 88 -7.04 8.95 20.29
N LEU A 89 -6.62 10.20 20.44
CA LEU A 89 -5.40 10.73 19.80
C LEU A 89 -4.11 10.03 20.27
N PRO A 90 -3.84 9.88 21.60
CA PRO A 90 -2.63 9.19 22.08
C PRO A 90 -2.63 7.70 21.73
N LEU A 91 -3.80 7.07 21.71
CA LEU A 91 -3.94 5.68 21.28
C LEU A 91 -3.60 5.54 19.79
N GLY A 92 -4.10 6.44 18.94
CA GLY A 92 -3.80 6.49 17.51
C GLY A 92 -2.31 6.68 17.23
N LEU A 93 -1.62 7.53 18.01
CA LEU A 93 -0.17 7.71 17.90
C LEU A 93 0.60 6.42 18.27
N LEU A 94 0.22 5.77 19.35
CA LEU A 94 0.86 4.53 19.78
C LEU A 94 0.71 3.44 18.72
N PHE A 95 -0.49 3.26 18.18
CA PHE A 95 -0.73 2.34 17.07
C PHE A 95 0.06 2.75 15.82
N GLY A 96 0.13 4.04 15.49
CA GLY A 96 0.90 4.56 14.36
C GLY A 96 2.39 4.27 14.48
N MET A 97 2.97 4.44 15.67
CA MET A 97 4.38 4.11 15.94
C MET A 97 4.67 2.62 15.79
N VAL A 98 3.83 1.76 16.40
CA VAL A 98 3.97 0.30 16.29
C VAL A 98 3.84 -0.14 14.84
N PHE A 99 2.84 0.37 14.12
CA PHE A 99 2.60 0.05 12.72
C PHE A 99 3.74 0.52 11.82
N GLY A 100 4.25 1.75 12.03
CA GLY A 100 5.40 2.28 11.30
C GLY A 100 6.67 1.44 11.52
N PHE A 101 6.91 1.00 12.76
CA PHE A 101 8.02 0.10 13.08
C PHE A 101 7.89 -1.24 12.35
N ILE A 102 6.70 -1.86 12.37
CA ILE A 102 6.45 -3.14 11.68
C ILE A 102 6.65 -3.00 10.18
N ILE A 103 6.13 -1.93 9.55
CA ILE A 103 6.28 -1.71 8.12
C ILE A 103 7.75 -1.47 7.74
N SER A 104 8.47 -0.65 8.50
CA SER A 104 9.89 -0.36 8.24
C SER A 104 10.77 -1.60 8.39
N LYS A 105 10.57 -2.39 9.45
CA LYS A 105 11.33 -3.63 9.65
C LYS A 105 10.91 -4.76 8.72
N GLY A 106 9.62 -4.87 8.42
CA GLY A 106 9.09 -5.88 7.49
C GLY A 106 9.33 -5.54 6.02
N GLN A 107 9.70 -4.30 5.70
CA GLN A 107 9.84 -3.78 4.33
C GLN A 107 8.63 -4.13 3.45
N ILE A 108 7.44 -4.05 4.04
CA ILE A 108 6.20 -4.48 3.42
C ILE A 108 5.83 -3.48 2.31
N CYS A 109 5.76 -3.98 1.07
CA CYS A 109 5.37 -3.19 -0.08
C CYS A 109 4.48 -4.01 -1.02
N PHE A 110 3.22 -3.61 -1.17
CA PHE A 110 2.28 -4.30 -2.07
C PHE A 110 2.74 -4.28 -3.53
N THR A 111 3.37 -3.20 -3.97
CA THR A 111 3.94 -3.13 -5.33
C THR A 111 4.99 -4.22 -5.54
N SER A 112 5.90 -4.40 -4.58
CA SER A 112 6.94 -5.42 -4.67
C SER A 112 6.34 -6.83 -4.70
N CYS A 113 5.27 -7.09 -3.94
CA CYS A 113 4.60 -8.39 -3.95
C CYS A 113 4.19 -8.83 -5.37
N PHE A 114 3.47 -7.97 -6.09
CA PHE A 114 2.97 -8.30 -7.43
C PHE A 114 4.00 -8.06 -8.53
N ARG A 115 4.79 -7.01 -8.44
CA ARG A 115 5.87 -6.73 -9.40
C ARG A 115 6.88 -7.87 -9.45
N ASP A 116 7.33 -8.35 -8.30
CA ASP A 116 8.35 -9.40 -8.23
C ASP A 116 7.78 -10.75 -8.67
N LEU A 117 6.48 -10.98 -8.47
CA LEU A 117 5.78 -12.12 -9.04
C LEU A 117 5.79 -12.06 -10.58
N PHE A 118 5.47 -10.90 -11.17
CA PHE A 118 5.38 -10.76 -12.64
C PHE A 118 6.75 -10.64 -13.33
N LEU A 119 7.76 -10.10 -12.65
CA LEU A 119 9.11 -9.95 -13.21
C LEU A 119 9.97 -11.19 -13.01
N PHE A 120 9.97 -11.75 -11.81
CA PHE A 120 10.91 -12.78 -11.39
C PHE A 120 10.26 -14.11 -10.99
N GLY A 121 8.94 -14.21 -11.03
CA GLY A 121 8.20 -15.38 -10.58
C GLY A 121 8.32 -15.64 -9.07
N ARG A 122 8.78 -14.66 -8.28
CA ARG A 122 8.90 -14.77 -6.82
C ARG A 122 7.54 -14.57 -6.16
N ASP A 123 7.04 -15.59 -5.48
CA ASP A 123 5.71 -15.63 -4.88
C ASP A 123 5.68 -15.48 -3.36
N VAL A 124 6.83 -15.45 -2.69
CA VAL A 124 6.92 -15.46 -1.22
C VAL A 124 6.18 -14.28 -0.60
N ALA A 125 6.48 -13.05 -1.07
CA ALA A 125 5.86 -11.84 -0.56
C ALA A 125 4.35 -11.79 -0.89
N THR A 126 3.96 -12.23 -2.08
CA THR A 126 2.55 -12.30 -2.51
C THR A 126 1.75 -13.24 -1.64
N LYS A 127 2.27 -14.46 -1.38
CA LYS A 127 1.63 -15.42 -0.48
C LYS A 127 1.51 -14.88 0.95
N GLY A 128 2.57 -14.26 1.48
CA GLY A 128 2.56 -13.63 2.79
C GLY A 128 1.47 -12.56 2.91
N ALA A 129 1.31 -11.72 1.89
CA ALA A 129 0.25 -10.72 1.83
C ALA A 129 -1.15 -11.35 1.85
N PHE A 130 -1.39 -12.40 1.05
CA PHE A 130 -2.69 -13.09 1.04
C PHE A 130 -2.99 -13.79 2.37
N TYR A 131 -2.01 -14.47 2.98
CA TYR A 131 -2.21 -15.06 4.32
C TYR A 131 -2.54 -14.00 5.37
N GLY A 132 -1.84 -12.87 5.34
CA GLY A 132 -2.15 -11.73 6.22
C GLY A 132 -3.56 -11.19 6.00
N MET A 133 -4.01 -11.09 4.75
CA MET A 133 -5.37 -10.66 4.43
C MET A 133 -6.45 -11.66 4.88
N ILE A 134 -6.18 -12.96 4.79
CA ILE A 134 -7.10 -14.00 5.30
C ILE A 134 -7.25 -13.87 6.82
N ILE A 135 -6.14 -13.76 7.54
CA ILE A 135 -6.17 -13.60 9.01
C ILE A 135 -6.90 -12.31 9.39
N ALA A 136 -6.60 -11.19 8.71
CA ALA A 136 -7.28 -9.92 8.94
C ALA A 136 -8.80 -10.01 8.67
N THR A 137 -9.20 -10.76 7.64
CA THR A 137 -10.61 -11.01 7.33
C THR A 137 -11.32 -11.74 8.46
N LEU A 138 -10.69 -12.76 9.04
CA LEU A 138 -11.25 -13.49 10.17
C LEU A 138 -11.42 -12.60 11.42
N ILE A 139 -10.40 -11.78 11.72
CA ILE A 139 -10.47 -10.83 12.85
C ILE A 139 -11.59 -9.80 12.62
N VAL A 140 -11.66 -9.21 11.42
CA VAL A 140 -12.72 -8.24 11.10
C VAL A 140 -14.11 -8.88 11.15
N PHE A 141 -14.25 -10.14 10.73
CA PHE A 141 -15.51 -10.87 10.83
C PHE A 141 -15.97 -11.01 12.28
N VAL A 142 -15.07 -11.43 13.18
CA VAL A 142 -15.36 -11.52 14.63
C VAL A 142 -15.76 -10.14 15.20
N LEU A 143 -15.08 -9.06 14.80
CA LEU A 143 -15.44 -7.71 15.21
C LEU A 143 -16.84 -7.31 14.70
N MET A 144 -17.18 -7.66 13.48
CA MET A 144 -18.51 -7.36 12.92
C MET A 144 -19.61 -8.13 13.63
N LEU A 145 -19.37 -9.37 14.07
CA LEU A 145 -20.32 -10.12 14.91
C LEU A 145 -20.55 -9.45 16.27
N ASN A 146 -19.56 -8.71 16.79
CA ASN A 146 -19.68 -7.91 18.01
C ASN A 146 -20.29 -6.51 17.77
N GLY A 147 -20.90 -6.26 16.61
CA GLY A 147 -21.65 -5.03 16.33
C GLY A 147 -20.81 -3.87 15.77
N TYR A 148 -19.54 -4.09 15.41
CA TYR A 148 -18.74 -3.08 14.73
C TYR A 148 -19.16 -2.99 13.24
N VAL A 149 -19.65 -1.82 12.84
CA VAL A 149 -20.06 -1.57 11.45
C VAL A 149 -18.88 -1.05 10.63
N GLY A 150 -18.50 -1.79 9.61
CA GLY A 150 -17.48 -1.37 8.66
C GLY A 150 -18.02 -0.32 7.66
N LYS A 151 -17.19 0.64 7.26
CA LYS A 151 -17.53 1.59 6.21
C LYS A 151 -17.66 0.86 4.87
N VAL A 152 -18.83 0.96 4.25
CA VAL A 152 -19.09 0.42 2.90
C VAL A 152 -18.94 1.53 1.87
N THR A 153 -18.16 1.28 0.84
CA THR A 153 -17.92 2.23 -0.26
C THR A 153 -18.74 1.81 -1.49
N ASN A 154 -19.11 2.78 -2.33
CA ASN A 154 -19.90 2.55 -3.52
C ASN A 154 -19.14 1.68 -4.54
N PHE A 155 -19.84 0.76 -5.16
CA PHE A 155 -19.34 0.01 -6.31
C PHE A 155 -19.53 0.86 -7.56
N SER A 156 -18.49 1.58 -7.98
CA SER A 156 -18.59 2.55 -9.07
C SER A 156 -17.47 2.36 -10.12
N PRO A 157 -17.68 2.78 -11.37
CA PRO A 157 -16.64 2.77 -12.40
C PRO A 157 -15.40 3.57 -12.02
N ALA A 158 -15.55 4.64 -11.21
CA ALA A 158 -14.42 5.42 -10.71
C ALA A 158 -13.43 4.56 -9.92
N VAL A 159 -13.91 3.58 -9.15
CA VAL A 159 -13.04 2.66 -8.39
C VAL A 159 -12.19 1.80 -9.33
N ALA A 160 -12.77 1.31 -10.44
CA ALA A 160 -12.04 0.50 -11.41
C ALA A 160 -10.96 1.32 -12.14
N ILE A 161 -11.32 2.51 -12.63
CA ILE A 161 -10.38 3.41 -13.32
C ILE A 161 -9.29 3.86 -12.36
N GLY A 162 -9.65 4.32 -11.16
CA GLY A 162 -8.72 4.75 -10.13
C GLY A 162 -7.76 3.64 -9.70
N ALA A 163 -8.26 2.43 -9.50
CA ALA A 163 -7.45 1.27 -9.15
C ALA A 163 -6.44 0.89 -10.24
N PHE A 164 -6.86 0.94 -11.52
CA PHE A 164 -5.98 0.70 -12.64
C PHE A 164 -4.85 1.73 -12.72
N LEU A 165 -5.20 3.03 -12.66
CA LEU A 165 -4.22 4.12 -12.69
C LEU A 165 -3.28 4.06 -11.49
N PHE A 166 -3.80 3.75 -10.31
CA PHE A 166 -3.00 3.54 -9.10
C PHE A 166 -2.02 2.38 -9.28
N GLY A 167 -2.50 1.21 -9.73
CA GLY A 167 -1.68 0.03 -9.98
C GLY A 167 -0.58 0.30 -11.02
N PHE A 168 -0.88 1.07 -12.06
CA PHE A 168 0.08 1.48 -13.07
C PHE A 168 1.12 2.44 -12.47
N GLY A 169 0.70 3.46 -11.74
CA GLY A 169 1.55 4.50 -11.17
C GLY A 169 2.54 3.99 -10.12
N ILE A 170 2.11 3.07 -9.22
CA ILE A 170 2.98 2.54 -8.16
C ILE A 170 4.16 1.71 -8.68
N VAL A 171 4.08 1.14 -9.88
CA VAL A 171 5.21 0.43 -10.51
C VAL A 171 6.29 1.41 -10.93
N PHE A 172 5.92 2.53 -11.55
CA PHE A 172 6.87 3.58 -11.96
C PHE A 172 7.40 4.35 -10.75
N ALA A 173 6.58 4.59 -9.75
CA ALA A 173 7.01 5.18 -8.48
C ALA A 173 7.99 4.27 -7.69
N GLY A 174 8.00 2.96 -7.97
CA GLY A 174 8.86 2.00 -7.29
C GLY A 174 8.38 1.57 -5.90
N GLY A 175 7.20 2.01 -5.48
CA GLY A 175 6.62 1.66 -4.17
C GLY A 175 5.15 2.04 -4.06
N CYS A 176 4.38 1.25 -3.30
CA CYS A 176 3.03 1.61 -2.89
C CYS A 176 3.05 2.65 -1.76
N GLU A 177 1.89 3.05 -1.28
CA GLU A 177 1.75 4.03 -0.19
C GLU A 177 2.62 3.69 1.03
N CYS A 178 2.58 2.46 1.51
CA CYS A 178 3.47 2.01 2.59
C CYS A 178 4.94 2.02 2.17
N GLY A 179 5.23 1.61 0.94
CA GLY A 179 6.59 1.46 0.43
C GLY A 179 7.34 2.78 0.28
N TRP A 180 6.69 3.83 -0.25
CA TRP A 180 7.35 5.13 -0.37
C TRP A 180 7.48 5.83 0.97
N THR A 181 6.48 5.67 1.87
CA THR A 181 6.46 6.37 3.16
C THR A 181 7.67 6.02 4.02
N TYR A 182 7.95 4.70 4.26
CA TYR A 182 9.09 4.35 5.09
C TYR A 182 10.43 4.63 4.41
N ARG A 183 10.53 4.48 3.09
CA ARG A 183 11.77 4.77 2.36
C ARG A 183 12.08 6.26 2.28
N ALA A 184 11.05 7.11 2.19
CA ALA A 184 11.23 8.55 2.28
C ALA A 184 11.77 8.95 3.66
N THR A 185 11.27 8.35 4.75
CA THR A 185 11.79 8.59 6.10
C THR A 185 13.20 8.02 6.32
N GLU A 186 13.59 6.99 5.58
CA GLU A 186 14.98 6.48 5.52
C GLU A 186 15.94 7.40 4.73
N GLY A 187 15.44 8.50 4.16
CA GLY A 187 16.25 9.51 3.45
C GLY A 187 16.46 9.22 1.96
N GLN A 188 15.68 8.34 1.34
CA GLN A 188 15.76 8.08 -0.09
C GLN A 188 15.04 9.21 -0.86
N LEU A 189 15.83 10.10 -1.49
CA LEU A 189 15.32 11.31 -2.18
C LEU A 189 14.24 11.01 -3.23
N HIS A 190 14.39 9.92 -3.99
CA HIS A 190 13.39 9.51 -4.98
C HIS A 190 12.00 9.37 -4.34
N PHE A 191 11.91 8.72 -3.18
CA PHE A 191 10.64 8.50 -2.50
C PHE A 191 10.10 9.76 -1.80
N MET A 192 10.96 10.71 -1.44
CA MET A 192 10.50 12.03 -0.99
C MET A 192 9.79 12.77 -2.12
N ILE A 193 10.34 12.72 -3.35
CA ILE A 193 9.70 13.31 -4.55
C ILE A 193 8.36 12.60 -4.84
N VAL A 194 8.32 11.27 -4.75
CA VAL A 194 7.07 10.50 -4.90
C VAL A 194 6.03 10.94 -3.87
N GLY A 195 6.43 11.18 -2.62
CA GLY A 195 5.54 11.67 -1.58
C GLY A 195 4.94 13.05 -1.90
N VAL A 196 5.78 14.00 -2.34
CA VAL A 196 5.29 15.31 -2.77
C VAL A 196 4.33 15.18 -3.96
N ALA A 197 4.66 14.37 -4.95
CA ALA A 197 3.79 14.12 -6.10
C ALA A 197 2.44 13.49 -5.70
N ASN A 198 2.45 12.59 -4.71
CA ASN A 198 1.24 11.98 -4.15
C ASN A 198 0.33 13.03 -3.51
N VAL A 199 0.88 13.94 -2.70
CA VAL A 199 0.13 15.04 -2.09
C VAL A 199 -0.48 15.95 -3.15
N VAL A 200 0.31 16.35 -4.15
CA VAL A 200 -0.18 17.20 -5.26
C VAL A 200 -1.28 16.49 -6.04
N GLY A 201 -1.08 15.21 -6.39
CA GLY A 201 -2.09 14.42 -7.11
C GLY A 201 -3.40 14.29 -6.33
N THR A 202 -3.32 14.05 -5.04
CA THR A 202 -4.51 13.97 -4.16
C THR A 202 -5.23 15.33 -4.07
N MET A 203 -4.48 16.42 -3.99
CA MET A 203 -5.04 17.78 -3.96
C MET A 203 -5.76 18.11 -5.28
N VAL A 204 -5.15 17.80 -6.41
CA VAL A 204 -5.77 17.99 -7.74
C VAL A 204 -7.06 17.18 -7.85
N LEU A 205 -7.05 15.91 -7.42
CA LEU A 205 -8.24 15.06 -7.43
C LEU A 205 -9.34 15.63 -6.51
N ALA A 206 -8.98 16.10 -5.32
CA ALA A 206 -9.93 16.70 -4.38
C ALA A 206 -10.61 17.94 -4.96
N LEU A 207 -9.84 18.83 -5.61
CA LEU A 207 -10.35 20.03 -6.25
C LEU A 207 -11.20 19.73 -7.49
N SER A 208 -10.87 18.65 -8.20
CA SER A 208 -11.59 18.23 -9.42
C SER A 208 -12.74 17.26 -9.15
N TYR A 209 -12.98 16.89 -7.88
CA TYR A 209 -13.94 15.86 -7.53
C TYR A 209 -15.37 16.20 -7.99
N ASP A 210 -15.75 17.47 -7.91
CA ASP A 210 -17.09 17.92 -8.32
C ASP A 210 -17.29 17.94 -9.84
N LEU A 211 -16.19 18.00 -10.60
CA LEU A 211 -16.22 17.95 -12.07
C LEU A 211 -16.50 16.54 -12.61
N ILE A 212 -16.29 15.50 -11.78
CA ILE A 212 -16.50 14.12 -12.19
C ILE A 212 -18.01 13.85 -12.26
N PRO A 213 -18.55 13.34 -13.39
CA PRO A 213 -19.99 13.05 -13.54
C PRO A 213 -20.50 12.08 -12.47
N ALA A 214 -21.72 12.30 -12.02
CA ALA A 214 -22.36 11.48 -10.96
C ALA A 214 -22.42 9.99 -11.33
N TRP A 215 -22.70 9.65 -12.59
CA TRP A 215 -22.76 8.25 -13.05
C TRP A 215 -21.43 7.49 -12.93
N ILE A 216 -20.29 8.21 -12.85
CA ILE A 216 -18.96 7.61 -12.61
C ILE A 216 -18.73 7.45 -11.10
N LYS A 217 -19.15 8.44 -10.29
CA LYS A 217 -18.91 8.48 -8.83
C LYS A 217 -19.88 7.57 -8.07
N ASP A 218 -21.15 7.60 -8.47
CA ASP A 218 -22.23 6.95 -7.75
C ASP A 218 -22.40 5.51 -8.24
N GLY A 219 -22.67 4.63 -7.30
CA GLY A 219 -22.94 3.23 -7.57
C GLY A 219 -23.57 2.55 -6.37
N PRO A 220 -24.14 1.36 -6.54
CA PRO A 220 -24.75 0.63 -5.46
C PRO A 220 -23.72 0.24 -4.38
N LYS A 221 -24.14 0.27 -3.12
CA LYS A 221 -23.36 -0.28 -2.01
C LYS A 221 -23.66 -1.77 -1.92
N ILE A 222 -22.73 -2.60 -2.34
CA ILE A 222 -22.90 -4.05 -2.30
C ILE A 222 -22.00 -4.62 -1.22
N GLN A 223 -22.61 -5.13 -0.17
CA GLN A 223 -21.93 -5.79 0.94
C GLN A 223 -22.23 -7.28 0.90
N LEU A 224 -21.19 -8.10 0.81
CA LEU A 224 -21.32 -9.56 0.68
C LEU A 224 -22.02 -10.21 1.88
N LEU A 225 -21.88 -9.61 3.08
CA LEU A 225 -22.56 -10.09 4.28
C LEU A 225 -24.08 -9.82 4.24
N GLU A 226 -24.51 -8.72 3.63
CA GLU A 226 -25.96 -8.40 3.50
C GLU A 226 -26.62 -9.28 2.44
N VAL A 227 -25.87 -9.59 1.34
CA VAL A 227 -26.42 -10.38 0.22
C VAL A 227 -26.49 -11.87 0.55
N PHE A 228 -25.44 -12.43 1.18
CA PHE A 228 -25.28 -13.86 1.41
C PHE A 228 -25.43 -14.27 2.89
N GLY A 229 -25.76 -13.31 3.77
CA GLY A 229 -25.75 -13.52 5.21
C GLY A 229 -24.33 -13.55 5.79
N PRO A 230 -24.18 -13.54 7.14
CA PRO A 230 -22.88 -13.41 7.78
C PRO A 230 -21.91 -14.57 7.45
N LEU A 231 -22.38 -15.80 7.53
CA LEU A 231 -21.56 -17.00 7.21
C LEU A 231 -21.33 -17.16 5.71
N GLY A 232 -22.34 -16.88 4.89
CA GLY A 232 -22.23 -16.94 3.43
C GLY A 232 -21.25 -15.89 2.90
N GLY A 233 -21.30 -14.65 3.40
CA GLY A 233 -20.39 -13.59 3.02
C GLY A 233 -18.93 -13.92 3.39
N LEU A 234 -18.71 -14.53 4.57
CA LEU A 234 -17.38 -15.01 4.95
C LEU A 234 -16.88 -16.12 4.00
N ALA A 235 -17.71 -17.11 3.72
CA ALA A 235 -17.35 -18.22 2.84
C ALA A 235 -16.98 -17.74 1.44
N VAL A 236 -17.79 -16.86 0.84
CA VAL A 236 -17.50 -16.27 -0.48
C VAL A 236 -16.19 -15.50 -0.47
N ASN A 237 -15.95 -14.68 0.56
CA ASN A 237 -14.71 -13.90 0.65
C ASN A 237 -13.46 -14.80 0.79
N LEU A 238 -13.54 -15.84 1.60
CA LEU A 238 -12.45 -16.82 1.73
C LEU A 238 -12.22 -17.60 0.43
N CYS A 239 -13.29 -18.02 -0.26
CA CYS A 239 -13.19 -18.66 -1.58
C CYS A 239 -12.47 -17.75 -2.60
N LEU A 240 -12.75 -16.46 -2.60
CA LEU A 240 -12.07 -15.50 -3.46
C LEU A 240 -10.58 -15.37 -3.12
N PHE A 241 -10.19 -15.36 -1.84
CA PHE A 241 -8.77 -15.37 -1.45
C PHE A 241 -8.06 -16.67 -1.84
N VAL A 242 -8.70 -17.81 -1.63
CA VAL A 242 -8.14 -19.11 -2.03
C VAL A 242 -8.00 -19.19 -3.54
N SER A 243 -8.99 -18.74 -4.32
CA SER A 243 -8.90 -18.70 -5.79
C SER A 243 -7.76 -17.78 -6.26
N ALA A 244 -7.56 -16.63 -5.63
CA ALA A 244 -6.44 -15.74 -5.93
C ALA A 244 -5.08 -16.39 -5.62
N LEU A 245 -4.95 -17.11 -4.49
CA LEU A 245 -3.75 -17.90 -4.18
C LEU A 245 -3.49 -19.00 -5.21
N LEU A 246 -4.53 -19.70 -5.65
CA LEU A 246 -4.41 -20.72 -6.70
C LEU A 246 -3.95 -20.11 -8.03
N LEU A 247 -4.46 -18.92 -8.40
CA LEU A 247 -4.00 -18.19 -9.58
C LEU A 247 -2.52 -17.82 -9.47
N VAL A 248 -2.06 -17.36 -8.32
CA VAL A 248 -0.64 -17.07 -8.08
C VAL A 248 0.21 -18.31 -8.24
N PHE A 249 -0.25 -19.45 -7.72
CA PHE A 249 0.46 -20.74 -7.85
C PHE A 249 0.53 -21.21 -9.30
N ILE A 250 -0.59 -21.14 -10.04
CA ILE A 250 -0.66 -21.50 -11.47
C ILE A 250 0.24 -20.59 -12.30
N TYR A 251 0.20 -19.28 -12.02
CA TYR A 251 1.04 -18.30 -12.71
C TYR A 251 2.53 -18.62 -12.51
N LYS A 252 2.96 -18.88 -11.28
CA LYS A 252 4.33 -19.29 -10.97
C LYS A 252 4.74 -20.53 -11.74
N ARG A 253 3.91 -21.58 -11.72
CA ARG A 253 4.20 -22.83 -12.43
C ARG A 253 4.38 -22.60 -13.93
N ASN A 254 3.50 -21.82 -14.54
CA ASN A 254 3.58 -21.47 -15.95
C ASN A 254 4.76 -20.57 -16.29
N PHE A 255 5.17 -19.69 -15.37
CA PHE A 255 6.33 -18.81 -15.54
C PHE A 255 7.61 -19.62 -15.66
N PHE A 256 7.84 -20.59 -14.77
CA PHE A 256 9.01 -21.46 -14.82
C PHE A 256 8.95 -22.49 -15.98
N ALA A 257 7.77 -22.94 -16.36
CA ALA A 257 7.59 -23.85 -17.51
C ALA A 257 7.94 -23.19 -18.87
N LYS A 258 7.83 -21.85 -18.95
CA LYS A 258 8.17 -21.08 -20.16
C LYS A 258 9.61 -20.54 -20.17
N GLY A 259 10.50 -21.07 -19.30
CA GLY A 259 11.90 -20.64 -19.25
C GLY A 259 12.06 -19.20 -18.75
N GLY A 260 11.33 -18.85 -17.69
CA GLY A 260 11.50 -17.55 -17.01
C GLY A 260 12.97 -17.33 -16.67
N TYR A 261 13.49 -16.15 -17.01
CA TYR A 261 14.88 -15.69 -16.95
C TYR A 261 15.57 -15.98 -15.63
#